data_1bcc4ec0dc10dc89abd20f39ce22bde2
#
_entry.id   1bcc4ec0dc10dc89abd20f39ce22bde2
#
_cell.length_a   1.000
_cell.length_b   1.000
_cell.length_c   1.000
_cell.angle_alpha   90.00
_cell.angle_beta   90.00
_cell.angle_gamma   90.00
#
_symmetry.space_group_name_H-M   'P 1'
#
loop_
_entity.id
_entity.type
_entity.pdbx_description
1 polymer ?
#
loop_
_entity_poly.entity_id
_entity_poly.type
_entity_poly.pdbx_seq_one_letter_code
_entity_poly.pdbx_strand_id
1 'polypeptide(L)'
;MIKRKLATFMLTLILVMTGVSMIKVISYAQEESAGSSTNPKERVTEYKYSAESDPQNGVVLKVEWNEPKLGENTTFHVSADGGSDRYLFRMDAPSYSNPDEYSFESVADPSRGAWIQYTDECESHDFEFTMTASGVYNFRFYVMDKTLGVYYMRVSTNIQVSDRAYPSVGDIVNAAVKKCSKETDGSDYEKALWLHDWLLKQLDYDHSLKWSSAESALTRKLGTCQAYESAYSKLLTAAGITNAETRDTYDGHTWNAMKLDGKWYQVDCTWDDTKDNYYNFDQTHLYFGLTDELMALAHNGHDQIYTASGYGTRSTSLADNYFVRNGDATKWARAYAERIQKNLNAGKTKFEVSTDNASYPPSISGIQNGIIAYALNQMTWKAGSKKVACGRNIHQAFFYCKIYGHSKARENSICSKWRACEFRK
;
A
#
# COMPACT_ATOMS: atom_id res chain seq x y z
N MET A 1 -33.01 -27.43 0.84
CA MET A 1 -32.38 -26.20 0.31
C MET A 1 -31.33 -25.59 1.25
N ILE A 2 -31.45 -25.74 2.55
CA ILE A 2 -30.50 -25.16 3.54
C ILE A 2 -29.13 -25.87 3.59
N LYS A 3 -29.05 -27.15 3.34
CA LYS A 3 -27.78 -27.94 3.39
C LYS A 3 -26.79 -27.61 2.22
N ARG A 4 -27.27 -27.13 1.07
CA ARG A 4 -26.39 -26.76 -0.05
C ARG A 4 -25.75 -25.38 0.13
N LYS A 5 -26.41 -24.46 0.85
CA LYS A 5 -25.84 -23.12 1.10
C LYS A 5 -24.73 -23.16 2.18
N LEU A 6 -24.83 -24.09 3.16
CA LEU A 6 -23.77 -24.26 4.18
C LEU A 6 -22.48 -24.86 3.61
N ALA A 7 -22.59 -25.78 2.64
CA ALA A 7 -21.41 -26.40 2.01
C ALA A 7 -20.61 -25.40 1.18
N THR A 8 -21.27 -24.46 0.51
CA THR A 8 -20.60 -23.41 -0.30
C THR A 8 -19.91 -22.39 0.61
N PHE A 9 -20.49 -22.05 1.75
CA PHE A 9 -19.90 -21.12 2.71
C PHE A 9 -18.68 -21.71 3.43
N MET A 10 -18.72 -23.01 3.80
CA MET A 10 -17.55 -23.68 4.39
C MET A 10 -16.39 -23.88 3.41
N LEU A 11 -16.66 -24.08 2.11
CA LEU A 11 -15.60 -24.23 1.11
C LEU A 11 -14.85 -22.91 0.88
N THR A 12 -15.55 -21.79 0.95
CA THR A 12 -14.93 -20.45 0.82
C THR A 12 -14.09 -20.10 2.05
N LEU A 13 -14.51 -20.52 3.25
CA LEU A 13 -13.78 -20.25 4.49
C LEU A 13 -12.51 -21.11 4.63
N ILE A 14 -12.52 -22.36 4.13
CA ILE A 14 -11.36 -23.25 4.17
C ILE A 14 -10.26 -22.82 3.20
N LEU A 15 -10.61 -22.19 2.07
CA LEU A 15 -9.63 -21.69 1.10
C LEU A 15 -8.88 -20.42 1.59
N VAL A 16 -9.49 -19.63 2.46
CA VAL A 16 -8.83 -18.47 3.08
C VAL A 16 -7.79 -18.88 4.13
N MET A 17 -7.92 -20.10 4.68
CA MET A 17 -7.05 -20.60 5.76
C MET A 17 -5.79 -21.34 5.30
N THR A 18 -5.63 -21.63 4.00
CA THR A 18 -4.51 -22.45 3.50
C THR A 18 -3.38 -21.64 2.84
N GLY A 19 -3.42 -20.32 2.88
CA GLY A 19 -2.29 -19.46 2.43
C GLY A 19 -1.90 -19.63 0.96
N VAL A 20 -2.75 -20.20 0.12
CA VAL A 20 -2.53 -20.25 -1.32
C VAL A 20 -3.13 -18.98 -1.91
N SER A 21 -2.28 -18.08 -2.37
CA SER A 21 -2.67 -16.94 -3.20
C SER A 21 -3.47 -17.44 -4.39
N MET A 22 -4.78 -17.42 -4.24
CA MET A 22 -5.62 -17.53 -5.42
C MET A 22 -5.67 -16.15 -6.05
N ILE A 23 -5.01 -16.01 -7.19
CA ILE A 23 -5.34 -15.00 -8.17
C ILE A 23 -6.85 -15.11 -8.38
N LYS A 24 -7.61 -14.19 -7.80
CA LYS A 24 -9.02 -14.05 -8.10
C LYS A 24 -9.09 -13.64 -9.56
N VAL A 25 -9.33 -14.60 -10.43
CA VAL A 25 -9.94 -14.30 -11.71
C VAL A 25 -11.32 -13.76 -11.39
N ILE A 26 -11.45 -12.44 -11.33
CA ILE A 26 -12.76 -11.78 -11.31
C ILE A 26 -13.28 -11.92 -12.73
N SER A 27 -14.06 -12.99 -12.98
CA SER A 27 -14.92 -12.99 -14.12
C SER A 27 -15.96 -11.90 -13.87
N TYR A 28 -15.85 -10.78 -14.57
CA TYR A 28 -16.95 -9.86 -14.69
C TYR A 28 -18.10 -10.61 -15.37
N ALA A 29 -19.16 -10.90 -14.61
CA ALA A 29 -20.42 -11.20 -15.21
C ALA A 29 -20.80 -9.93 -15.98
N GLN A 30 -20.82 -9.99 -17.31
CA GLN A 30 -21.52 -9.01 -18.11
C GLN A 30 -22.96 -9.01 -17.62
N GLU A 31 -23.35 -7.98 -16.88
CA GLU A 31 -24.76 -7.60 -16.86
C GLU A 31 -25.08 -7.12 -18.27
N GLU A 32 -25.78 -7.95 -19.00
CA GLU A 32 -26.52 -7.50 -20.20
C GLU A 32 -27.46 -6.38 -19.75
N SER A 33 -27.01 -5.14 -19.86
CA SER A 33 -27.89 -3.98 -19.76
C SER A 33 -28.77 -4.02 -21.01
N ALA A 34 -30.04 -4.37 -20.80
CA ALA A 34 -31.09 -4.22 -21.77
C ALA A 34 -31.02 -2.82 -22.39
N GLY A 35 -30.99 -2.79 -23.72
CA GLY A 35 -30.81 -1.63 -24.55
C GLY A 35 -31.53 -0.38 -24.08
N SER A 36 -30.75 0.60 -23.65
CA SER A 36 -31.16 1.99 -23.73
C SER A 36 -30.70 2.50 -25.09
N SER A 37 -31.67 2.81 -25.95
CA SER A 37 -31.47 3.57 -27.18
C SER A 37 -30.88 4.94 -26.79
N THR A 38 -29.56 5.04 -26.75
CA THR A 38 -28.93 6.34 -26.72
C THR A 38 -28.93 6.89 -28.12
N ASN A 39 -29.55 8.07 -28.27
CA ASN A 39 -29.35 8.90 -29.44
C ASN A 39 -27.85 8.95 -29.75
N PRO A 40 -27.44 8.80 -31.03
CA PRO A 40 -26.06 8.99 -31.40
C PRO A 40 -25.65 10.39 -30.92
N LYS A 41 -24.70 10.50 -29.98
CA LYS A 41 -24.03 11.77 -29.65
C LYS A 41 -23.62 12.36 -30.99
N GLU A 42 -24.04 13.60 -31.28
CA GLU A 42 -23.56 14.33 -32.44
C GLU A 42 -22.04 14.22 -32.44
N ARG A 43 -21.47 13.62 -33.48
CA ARG A 43 -20.02 13.46 -33.62
C ARG A 43 -19.45 14.86 -33.70
N VAL A 44 -18.59 15.22 -32.76
CA VAL A 44 -17.82 16.46 -32.83
C VAL A 44 -17.02 16.41 -34.13
N THR A 45 -17.35 17.28 -35.07
CA THR A 45 -16.81 17.26 -36.44
C THR A 45 -15.42 17.89 -36.52
N GLU A 46 -14.95 18.58 -35.45
CA GLU A 46 -13.64 19.24 -35.42
C GLU A 46 -13.13 19.30 -33.99
N TYR A 47 -11.94 18.74 -33.78
CA TYR A 47 -11.21 18.82 -32.53
C TYR A 47 -10.22 19.98 -32.57
N LYS A 48 -10.01 20.67 -31.45
CA LYS A 48 -9.10 21.82 -31.35
C LYS A 48 -7.63 21.41 -31.34
N TYR A 49 -7.32 20.26 -30.79
CA TYR A 49 -5.96 19.74 -30.63
C TYR A 49 -5.84 18.33 -31.23
N SER A 50 -4.66 18.02 -31.73
CA SER A 50 -4.30 16.68 -32.19
C SER A 50 -2.83 16.38 -31.93
N ALA A 51 -2.51 15.07 -31.82
CA ALA A 51 -1.16 14.56 -31.78
C ALA A 51 -1.10 13.24 -32.56
N GLU A 52 0.02 12.99 -33.24
CA GLU A 52 0.20 11.81 -34.09
C GLU A 52 1.52 11.12 -33.75
N SER A 53 1.60 9.81 -33.96
CA SER A 53 2.83 9.02 -33.84
C SER A 53 3.61 9.06 -35.14
N ASP A 54 4.91 8.72 -35.07
CA ASP A 54 5.63 8.33 -36.26
C ASP A 54 5.01 7.04 -36.86
N PRO A 55 5.04 6.87 -38.20
CA PRO A 55 4.52 5.64 -38.83
C PRO A 55 5.30 4.40 -38.44
N GLN A 56 4.60 3.31 -38.13
CA GLN A 56 5.19 1.97 -37.97
C GLN A 56 4.45 0.97 -38.85
N ASN A 57 5.13 0.31 -39.76
CA ASN A 57 4.54 -0.57 -40.77
C ASN A 57 3.38 0.09 -41.57
N GLY A 58 3.47 1.40 -41.78
CA GLY A 58 2.44 2.18 -42.45
C GLY A 58 1.25 2.58 -41.58
N VAL A 59 1.21 2.18 -40.31
CA VAL A 59 0.20 2.59 -39.33
C VAL A 59 0.61 3.89 -38.68
N VAL A 60 -0.32 4.82 -38.50
CA VAL A 60 -0.16 6.06 -37.74
C VAL A 60 -1.26 6.13 -36.67
N LEU A 61 -0.87 6.27 -35.41
CA LEU A 61 -1.79 6.55 -34.30
C LEU A 61 -2.09 8.05 -34.24
N LYS A 62 -3.35 8.41 -34.19
CA LYS A 62 -3.83 9.77 -34.01
C LYS A 62 -4.66 9.91 -32.76
N VAL A 63 -4.50 11.01 -32.05
CA VAL A 63 -5.28 11.39 -30.86
C VAL A 63 -5.77 12.82 -31.02
N GLU A 64 -7.06 13.05 -30.79
CA GLU A 64 -7.71 14.35 -30.96
C GLU A 64 -8.52 14.70 -29.70
N TRP A 65 -8.52 15.97 -29.29
CA TRP A 65 -9.29 16.42 -28.12
C TRP A 65 -9.62 17.91 -28.19
N ASN A 66 -10.57 18.33 -27.37
CA ASN A 66 -10.92 19.74 -27.19
C ASN A 66 -10.27 20.33 -25.93
N GLU A 67 -10.45 21.62 -25.70
CA GLU A 67 -9.92 22.33 -24.53
C GLU A 67 -10.39 21.66 -23.23
N PRO A 68 -9.48 21.09 -22.42
CA PRO A 68 -9.85 20.46 -21.16
C PRO A 68 -10.25 21.50 -20.12
N LYS A 69 -11.22 21.14 -19.29
CA LYS A 69 -11.61 21.91 -18.12
C LYS A 69 -11.55 21.04 -16.85
N LEU A 70 -11.04 21.62 -15.79
CA LEU A 70 -10.99 20.95 -14.49
C LEU A 70 -12.40 20.65 -13.96
N GLY A 71 -12.62 19.43 -13.48
CA GLY A 71 -13.90 18.95 -12.99
C GLY A 71 -14.89 18.51 -14.07
N GLU A 72 -14.57 18.75 -15.35
CA GLU A 72 -15.38 18.29 -16.49
C GLU A 72 -14.69 17.11 -17.19
N ASN A 73 -15.49 16.25 -17.80
CA ASN A 73 -14.99 15.11 -18.55
C ASN A 73 -14.36 15.57 -19.88
N THR A 74 -13.12 15.17 -20.14
CA THR A 74 -12.40 15.42 -21.38
C THR A 74 -12.41 14.13 -22.19
N THR A 75 -12.90 14.19 -23.43
CA THR A 75 -12.87 13.07 -24.38
C THR A 75 -11.60 13.16 -25.22
N PHE A 76 -10.86 12.05 -25.30
CA PHE A 76 -9.73 11.83 -26.21
C PHE A 76 -10.16 10.83 -27.27
N HIS A 77 -10.38 11.32 -28.48
CA HIS A 77 -10.67 10.46 -29.62
C HIS A 77 -9.38 9.87 -30.17
N VAL A 78 -9.26 8.54 -30.18
CA VAL A 78 -8.11 7.84 -30.77
C VAL A 78 -8.54 7.09 -32.02
N SER A 79 -7.71 7.19 -33.06
CA SER A 79 -7.89 6.47 -34.31
C SER A 79 -6.51 6.05 -34.85
N ALA A 80 -6.50 5.16 -35.84
CA ALA A 80 -5.29 4.82 -36.57
C ALA A 80 -5.57 4.75 -38.06
N ASP A 81 -4.61 5.13 -38.85
CA ASP A 81 -4.67 5.10 -40.31
C ASP A 81 -3.64 4.11 -40.85
N GLY A 82 -3.95 3.51 -42.02
CA GLY A 82 -3.00 2.67 -42.78
C GLY A 82 -2.78 1.26 -42.29
N GLY A 83 -3.60 0.78 -41.38
CA GLY A 83 -3.53 -0.56 -40.81
C GLY A 83 -4.55 -1.53 -41.38
N SER A 84 -4.95 -2.48 -40.54
CA SER A 84 -5.93 -3.51 -40.89
C SER A 84 -7.39 -3.10 -40.54
N ASP A 85 -7.61 -1.88 -40.07
CA ASP A 85 -8.87 -1.34 -39.53
C ASP A 85 -9.39 -2.14 -38.32
N ARG A 86 -8.48 -2.91 -37.68
CA ARG A 86 -8.76 -3.75 -36.49
C ARG A 86 -7.69 -3.51 -35.43
N TYR A 87 -7.87 -2.37 -34.76
CA TYR A 87 -6.93 -1.90 -33.76
C TYR A 87 -7.42 -2.16 -32.35
N LEU A 88 -6.48 -2.25 -31.40
CA LEU A 88 -6.75 -2.20 -29.99
C LEU A 88 -6.07 -0.93 -29.47
N PHE A 89 -6.81 -0.11 -28.72
CA PHE A 89 -6.29 1.13 -28.16
C PHE A 89 -6.18 1.04 -26.63
N ARG A 90 -5.24 1.85 -26.09
CA ARG A 90 -5.07 2.01 -24.64
C ARG A 90 -4.73 3.44 -24.32
N MET A 91 -5.19 3.94 -23.18
CA MET A 91 -4.80 5.22 -22.61
C MET A 91 -4.19 5.01 -21.21
N ASP A 92 -3.01 5.58 -21.00
CA ASP A 92 -2.44 5.74 -19.67
C ASP A 92 -2.61 7.19 -19.22
N ALA A 93 -3.14 7.38 -18.04
CA ALA A 93 -3.33 8.68 -17.42
C ALA A 93 -2.54 8.76 -16.10
N PRO A 94 -2.10 9.96 -15.66
CA PRO A 94 -1.25 10.12 -14.49
C PRO A 94 -1.85 9.60 -13.18
N SER A 95 -3.18 9.55 -13.10
CA SER A 95 -3.90 9.08 -11.92
C SER A 95 -4.25 7.60 -11.96
N TYR A 96 -4.06 6.95 -13.11
CA TYR A 96 -4.32 5.53 -13.27
C TYR A 96 -3.13 4.68 -12.79
N SER A 97 -3.40 3.41 -12.55
CA SER A 97 -2.33 2.42 -12.42
C SER A 97 -1.42 2.48 -13.63
N ASN A 98 -0.10 2.53 -13.39
CA ASN A 98 0.86 2.68 -14.47
C ASN A 98 1.24 1.29 -15.00
N PRO A 99 0.81 0.93 -16.22
CA PRO A 99 1.15 -0.36 -16.81
C PRO A 99 2.57 -0.42 -17.39
N ASP A 100 3.35 0.67 -17.36
CA ASP A 100 4.73 0.70 -17.87
C ASP A 100 5.68 -0.21 -17.06
N GLU A 101 5.26 -0.68 -15.87
CA GLU A 101 6.01 -1.66 -15.07
C GLU A 101 5.94 -3.08 -15.65
N TYR A 102 5.05 -3.32 -16.61
CA TYR A 102 4.85 -4.63 -17.22
C TYR A 102 5.51 -4.70 -18.60
N SER A 103 6.11 -5.85 -18.91
CA SER A 103 6.63 -6.10 -20.25
C SER A 103 5.49 -6.13 -21.27
N PHE A 104 5.82 -5.85 -22.53
CA PHE A 104 4.85 -5.91 -23.61
C PHE A 104 4.17 -7.31 -23.72
N GLU A 105 4.92 -8.39 -23.48
CA GLU A 105 4.38 -9.75 -23.44
C GLU A 105 3.36 -9.92 -22.32
N SER A 106 3.57 -9.26 -21.18
CA SER A 106 2.59 -9.25 -20.09
C SER A 106 1.31 -8.50 -20.46
N VAL A 107 1.43 -7.45 -21.27
CA VAL A 107 0.28 -6.70 -21.80
C VAL A 107 -0.53 -7.52 -22.79
N ALA A 108 0.15 -8.32 -23.63
CA ALA A 108 -0.48 -9.18 -24.61
C ALA A 108 -1.12 -10.45 -24.03
N ASP A 109 -0.80 -10.77 -22.77
CA ASP A 109 -1.35 -11.94 -22.06
C ASP A 109 -2.41 -11.48 -21.04
N PRO A 110 -3.70 -11.65 -21.36
CA PRO A 110 -4.79 -11.24 -20.47
C PRO A 110 -4.75 -11.92 -19.08
N SER A 111 -4.03 -13.03 -18.94
CA SER A 111 -3.89 -13.75 -17.67
C SER A 111 -2.89 -13.07 -16.72
N ARG A 112 -2.05 -12.19 -17.22
CA ARG A 112 -1.01 -11.51 -16.45
C ARG A 112 -1.28 -10.05 -16.14
N GLY A 113 -2.21 -9.42 -16.84
CA GLY A 113 -2.43 -7.98 -16.72
C GLY A 113 -3.88 -7.60 -16.49
N ALA A 114 -4.41 -7.81 -15.28
CA ALA A 114 -5.77 -7.43 -14.95
C ALA A 114 -6.04 -5.91 -15.04
N TRP A 115 -5.02 -5.10 -14.96
CA TRP A 115 -5.11 -3.62 -15.00
C TRP A 115 -4.67 -2.98 -16.31
N ILE A 116 -4.07 -3.74 -17.22
CA ILE A 116 -3.72 -3.25 -18.54
C ILE A 116 -4.87 -3.58 -19.46
N GLN A 117 -5.70 -2.60 -19.72
CA GLN A 117 -6.84 -2.80 -20.60
C GLN A 117 -6.61 -2.11 -21.93
N TYR A 118 -6.44 -2.91 -22.97
CA TYR A 118 -6.74 -2.49 -24.32
C TYR A 118 -8.23 -2.59 -24.58
N THR A 119 -8.74 -1.78 -25.48
CA THR A 119 -10.10 -1.91 -25.99
C THR A 119 -10.27 -3.24 -26.71
N ASP A 120 -11.52 -3.62 -26.98
CA ASP A 120 -11.81 -4.58 -28.04
C ASP A 120 -11.36 -4.02 -29.39
N GLU A 121 -11.27 -4.87 -30.41
CA GLU A 121 -10.88 -4.45 -31.75
C GLU A 121 -11.89 -3.47 -32.33
N CYS A 122 -11.41 -2.28 -32.74
CA CYS A 122 -12.23 -1.21 -33.31
C CYS A 122 -11.40 -0.32 -34.23
N GLU A 123 -12.05 0.49 -35.04
CA GLU A 123 -11.40 1.47 -35.92
C GLU A 123 -10.98 2.74 -35.18
N SER A 124 -11.75 3.12 -34.16
CA SER A 124 -11.49 4.28 -33.29
C SER A 124 -12.14 4.07 -31.93
N HIS A 125 -11.69 4.83 -30.92
CA HIS A 125 -12.25 4.77 -29.57
C HIS A 125 -12.21 6.14 -28.89
N ASP A 126 -13.17 6.41 -28.00
CA ASP A 126 -13.24 7.61 -27.18
C ASP A 126 -12.86 7.25 -25.74
N PHE A 127 -11.69 7.70 -25.27
CA PHE A 127 -11.33 7.65 -23.87
C PHE A 127 -11.81 8.89 -23.14
N GLU A 128 -12.27 8.72 -21.91
CA GLU A 128 -12.75 9.80 -21.08
C GLU A 128 -11.92 9.94 -19.81
N PHE A 129 -11.57 11.18 -19.45
CA PHE A 129 -10.85 11.48 -18.22
C PHE A 129 -11.24 12.83 -17.66
N THR A 130 -11.47 12.89 -16.33
CA THR A 130 -11.73 14.13 -15.61
C THR A 130 -10.49 14.54 -14.82
N MET A 131 -9.92 15.69 -15.14
CA MET A 131 -8.80 16.26 -14.37
C MET A 131 -9.34 16.93 -13.11
N THR A 132 -8.72 16.66 -11.95
CA THR A 132 -9.25 17.10 -10.64
C THR A 132 -8.31 17.97 -9.83
N ALA A 133 -7.13 18.28 -10.36
CA ALA A 133 -6.16 19.20 -9.76
C ALA A 133 -5.53 20.10 -10.83
N SER A 134 -5.18 21.32 -10.47
CA SER A 134 -4.33 22.16 -11.31
C SER A 134 -2.94 21.55 -11.44
N GLY A 135 -2.40 21.52 -12.66
CA GLY A 135 -1.09 20.95 -12.94
C GLY A 135 -0.89 20.57 -14.39
N VAL A 136 0.12 19.73 -14.63
CA VAL A 136 0.41 19.15 -15.94
C VAL A 136 0.05 17.68 -15.91
N TYR A 137 -0.81 17.28 -16.82
CA TYR A 137 -1.20 15.89 -17.02
C TYR A 137 -0.48 15.34 -18.24
N ASN A 138 0.27 14.24 -18.04
CA ASN A 138 0.92 13.51 -19.13
C ASN A 138 0.08 12.28 -19.47
N PHE A 139 -0.58 12.33 -20.62
CA PHE A 139 -1.33 11.19 -21.16
C PHE A 139 -0.48 10.46 -22.19
N ARG A 140 -0.59 9.13 -22.21
CA ARG A 140 0.02 8.28 -23.21
C ARG A 140 -1.04 7.43 -23.86
N PHE A 141 -1.03 7.39 -25.16
CA PHE A 141 -1.96 6.62 -25.95
C PHE A 141 -1.23 5.59 -26.79
N TYR A 142 -1.81 4.43 -26.91
CA TYR A 142 -1.18 3.29 -27.57
C TYR A 142 -2.14 2.67 -28.57
N VAL A 143 -1.59 2.13 -29.68
CA VAL A 143 -2.32 1.30 -30.63
C VAL A 143 -1.58 -0.01 -30.83
N MET A 144 -2.34 -1.08 -31.00
CA MET A 144 -1.89 -2.40 -31.39
C MET A 144 -2.66 -2.83 -32.65
N ASP A 145 -1.96 -3.24 -33.71
CA ASP A 145 -2.50 -3.92 -34.88
C ASP A 145 -1.75 -5.25 -35.03
N LYS A 146 -2.41 -6.33 -34.61
CA LYS A 146 -1.84 -7.70 -34.65
C LYS A 146 -1.65 -8.22 -36.06
N THR A 147 -2.46 -7.77 -37.02
CA THR A 147 -2.43 -8.23 -38.41
C THR A 147 -1.16 -7.76 -39.13
N LEU A 148 -0.77 -6.50 -38.89
CA LEU A 148 0.42 -5.92 -39.48
C LEU A 148 1.68 -6.00 -38.61
N GLY A 149 1.58 -6.63 -37.42
CA GLY A 149 2.68 -6.72 -36.49
C GLY A 149 3.06 -5.38 -35.89
N VAL A 150 2.12 -4.48 -35.70
CA VAL A 150 2.25 -3.22 -34.97
C VAL A 150 1.78 -3.47 -33.54
N TYR A 151 2.70 -3.49 -32.58
CA TYR A 151 2.40 -3.92 -31.22
C TYR A 151 2.51 -2.83 -30.17
N TYR A 152 3.29 -1.78 -30.45
CA TYR A 152 3.59 -0.79 -29.42
C TYR A 152 3.86 0.58 -30.02
N MET A 153 2.85 1.16 -30.62
CA MET A 153 2.92 2.57 -31.02
C MET A 153 2.39 3.45 -29.92
N ARG A 154 3.05 4.55 -29.67
CA ARG A 154 2.72 5.47 -28.62
C ARG A 154 2.77 6.92 -29.07
N VAL A 155 1.78 7.70 -28.63
CA VAL A 155 1.83 9.14 -28.62
C VAL A 155 1.67 9.66 -27.19
N SER A 156 2.39 10.71 -26.82
CA SER A 156 2.30 11.33 -25.50
C SER A 156 1.88 12.79 -25.63
N THR A 157 1.01 13.23 -24.73
CA THR A 157 0.58 14.63 -24.65
C THR A 157 0.81 15.18 -23.26
N ASN A 158 1.19 16.45 -23.15
CA ASN A 158 1.26 17.19 -21.90
C ASN A 158 0.17 18.28 -21.93
N ILE A 159 -0.78 18.18 -20.99
CA ILE A 159 -1.89 19.12 -20.92
C ILE A 159 -1.77 19.92 -19.64
N GLN A 160 -1.57 21.23 -19.78
CA GLN A 160 -1.52 22.18 -18.67
C GLN A 160 -2.92 22.67 -18.37
N VAL A 161 -3.39 22.51 -17.14
CA VAL A 161 -4.68 23.04 -16.65
C VAL A 161 -4.48 23.80 -15.35
N SER A 162 -5.24 24.87 -15.14
CA SER A 162 -5.17 25.68 -13.92
C SER A 162 -6.51 26.33 -13.63
N ASP A 163 -7.03 26.09 -12.42
CA ASP A 163 -8.22 26.74 -11.89
C ASP A 163 -8.09 26.84 -10.36
N ARG A 164 -8.43 28.01 -9.79
CA ARG A 164 -8.38 28.25 -8.34
C ARG A 164 -9.34 27.37 -7.54
N ALA A 165 -10.43 26.90 -8.13
CA ALA A 165 -11.36 25.96 -7.50
C ALA A 165 -10.79 24.56 -7.38
N TYR A 166 -9.73 24.25 -8.13
CA TYR A 166 -9.06 22.94 -8.18
C TYR A 166 -7.58 23.11 -7.80
N PRO A 167 -7.24 23.15 -6.50
CA PRO A 167 -5.87 23.33 -6.06
C PRO A 167 -4.95 22.22 -6.60
N SER A 168 -3.69 22.56 -6.81
CA SER A 168 -2.70 21.55 -7.18
C SER A 168 -2.45 20.55 -6.04
N VAL A 169 -1.93 19.38 -6.37
CA VAL A 169 -1.47 18.41 -5.36
C VAL A 169 -0.51 19.07 -4.37
N GLY A 170 0.40 19.92 -4.85
CA GLY A 170 1.33 20.67 -4.00
C GLY A 170 0.62 21.62 -3.04
N ASP A 171 -0.42 22.32 -3.48
CA ASP A 171 -1.19 23.22 -2.62
C ASP A 171 -1.94 22.45 -1.53
N ILE A 172 -2.53 21.30 -1.87
CA ILE A 172 -3.21 20.42 -0.90
C ILE A 172 -2.22 19.92 0.16
N VAL A 173 -1.06 19.42 -0.26
CA VAL A 173 0.01 18.96 0.62
C VAL A 173 0.49 20.08 1.54
N ASN A 174 0.80 21.26 0.99
CA ASN A 174 1.26 22.42 1.76
C ASN A 174 0.21 22.90 2.77
N ALA A 175 -1.07 22.87 2.40
CA ALA A 175 -2.15 23.23 3.32
C ALA A 175 -2.26 22.21 4.48
N ALA A 176 -2.14 20.90 4.20
CA ALA A 176 -2.13 19.86 5.22
C ALA A 176 -0.95 20.01 6.18
N VAL A 177 0.26 20.18 5.66
CA VAL A 177 1.49 20.39 6.47
C VAL A 177 1.40 21.66 7.32
N LYS A 178 0.88 22.76 6.76
CA LYS A 178 0.65 23.99 7.52
C LYS A 178 -0.34 23.78 8.68
N LYS A 179 -1.36 22.97 8.49
CA LYS A 179 -2.32 22.61 9.55
C LYS A 179 -1.65 21.71 10.59
N CYS A 180 -0.95 20.67 10.15
CA CYS A 180 -0.15 19.78 10.98
C CYS A 180 0.79 20.55 11.92
N SER A 181 1.56 21.50 11.39
CA SER A 181 2.50 22.32 12.17
C SER A 181 1.86 23.20 13.24
N LYS A 182 0.53 23.45 13.16
CA LYS A 182 -0.21 24.20 14.18
C LYS A 182 -0.83 23.31 15.26
N GLU A 183 -1.07 22.06 14.93
CA GLU A 183 -1.81 21.10 15.76
C GLU A 183 -0.90 20.07 16.45
N THR A 184 0.41 20.08 16.16
CA THR A 184 1.41 19.19 16.74
C THR A 184 2.47 19.96 17.54
N ASP A 185 3.28 19.25 18.33
CA ASP A 185 4.42 19.81 19.04
C ASP A 185 5.64 20.09 18.14
N GLY A 186 5.54 19.73 16.85
CA GLY A 186 6.56 19.90 15.85
C GLY A 186 7.62 18.79 15.78
N SER A 187 7.56 17.78 16.66
CA SER A 187 8.42 16.59 16.57
C SER A 187 8.12 15.81 15.29
N ASP A 188 9.10 15.08 14.77
CA ASP A 188 8.90 14.28 13.55
C ASP A 188 7.87 13.18 13.76
N TYR A 189 7.82 12.59 14.97
CA TYR A 189 6.81 11.61 15.34
C TYR A 189 5.38 12.19 15.26
N GLU A 190 5.12 13.29 15.95
CA GLU A 190 3.78 13.91 16.01
C GLU A 190 3.34 14.39 14.63
N LYS A 191 4.25 14.95 13.82
CA LYS A 191 3.95 15.33 12.44
C LYS A 191 3.60 14.11 11.60
N ALA A 192 4.39 13.04 11.67
CA ALA A 192 4.13 11.83 10.90
C ALA A 192 2.79 11.20 11.26
N LEU A 193 2.49 11.06 12.57
CA LEU A 193 1.23 10.51 13.05
C LEU A 193 0.03 11.37 12.62
N TRP A 194 0.13 12.69 12.79
CA TRP A 194 -0.94 13.59 12.38
C TRP A 194 -1.24 13.50 10.87
N LEU A 195 -0.19 13.43 10.03
CA LEU A 195 -0.33 13.34 8.57
C LEU A 195 -0.87 11.98 8.14
N HIS A 196 -0.50 10.90 8.82
CA HIS A 196 -1.08 9.57 8.66
C HIS A 196 -2.59 9.61 8.91
N ASP A 197 -3.01 10.06 10.08
CA ASP A 197 -4.42 10.12 10.46
C ASP A 197 -5.22 11.08 9.56
N TRP A 198 -4.60 12.19 9.16
CA TRP A 198 -5.22 13.14 8.23
C TRP A 198 -5.50 12.49 6.87
N LEU A 199 -4.55 11.69 6.36
CA LEU A 199 -4.70 10.98 5.09
C LEU A 199 -5.81 9.92 5.20
N LEU A 200 -5.78 9.06 6.21
CA LEU A 200 -6.74 7.97 6.37
C LEU A 200 -8.18 8.44 6.59
N LYS A 201 -8.37 9.62 7.18
CA LYS A 201 -9.71 10.20 7.38
C LYS A 201 -10.47 10.50 6.09
N GLN A 202 -9.78 10.64 4.98
CA GLN A 202 -10.38 11.12 3.73
C GLN A 202 -10.14 10.23 2.52
N LEU A 203 -9.38 9.15 2.68
CA LEU A 203 -9.01 8.25 1.60
C LEU A 203 -9.68 6.90 1.79
N ASP A 204 -10.24 6.35 0.73
CA ASP A 204 -10.80 5.00 0.68
C ASP A 204 -10.01 4.14 -0.32
N TYR A 205 -9.95 2.82 -0.06
CA TYR A 205 -9.21 1.91 -0.94
C TYR A 205 -9.96 1.65 -2.25
N ASP A 206 -9.25 1.76 -3.38
CA ASP A 206 -9.79 1.50 -4.70
C ASP A 206 -9.72 0.01 -5.07
N HIS A 207 -10.81 -0.71 -4.84
CA HIS A 207 -10.93 -2.12 -5.22
C HIS A 207 -11.00 -2.37 -6.74
N SER A 208 -11.19 -1.32 -7.55
CA SER A 208 -11.10 -1.44 -9.00
C SER A 208 -9.66 -1.46 -9.51
N LEU A 209 -8.70 -1.14 -8.64
CA LEU A 209 -7.28 -1.04 -8.92
C LEU A 209 -6.92 -0.03 -10.02
N LYS A 210 -7.79 0.94 -10.26
CA LYS A 210 -7.64 1.94 -11.32
C LYS A 210 -6.80 3.13 -10.88
N TRP A 211 -6.98 3.60 -9.65
CA TRP A 211 -6.43 4.86 -9.16
C TRP A 211 -5.19 4.65 -8.29
N SER A 212 -4.01 5.07 -8.75
CA SER A 212 -2.73 4.74 -8.10
C SER A 212 -1.79 5.91 -7.85
N SER A 213 -2.24 7.16 -8.04
CA SER A 213 -1.38 8.32 -7.86
C SER A 213 -1.72 9.12 -6.60
N ALA A 214 -0.77 9.96 -6.15
CA ALA A 214 -1.03 10.95 -5.12
C ALA A 214 -2.17 11.93 -5.50
N GLU A 215 -2.32 12.25 -6.79
CA GLU A 215 -3.45 13.05 -7.27
C GLU A 215 -4.77 12.35 -6.97
N SER A 216 -4.91 11.07 -7.34
CA SER A 216 -6.13 10.31 -7.07
C SER A 216 -6.43 10.22 -5.57
N ALA A 217 -5.43 9.94 -4.73
CA ALA A 217 -5.59 9.91 -3.29
C ALA A 217 -6.07 11.26 -2.72
N LEU A 218 -5.45 12.36 -3.13
CA LEU A 218 -5.68 13.67 -2.52
C LEU A 218 -6.88 14.43 -3.08
N THR A 219 -7.30 14.15 -4.31
CA THR A 219 -8.40 14.87 -4.96
C THR A 219 -9.66 14.02 -5.15
N ARG A 220 -9.51 12.74 -5.58
CA ARG A 220 -10.62 11.80 -5.74
C ARG A 220 -11.00 11.09 -4.46
N LYS A 221 -10.12 11.10 -3.45
CA LYS A 221 -10.28 10.39 -2.18
C LYS A 221 -10.41 8.87 -2.38
N LEU A 222 -9.75 8.36 -3.39
CA LEU A 222 -9.77 6.95 -3.79
C LEU A 222 -8.40 6.54 -4.32
N GLY A 223 -7.87 5.39 -3.87
CA GLY A 223 -6.56 4.95 -4.32
C GLY A 223 -6.17 3.53 -3.94
N THR A 224 -5.27 2.93 -4.74
CA THR A 224 -4.59 1.68 -4.42
C THR A 224 -3.47 1.93 -3.41
N CYS A 225 -2.77 0.88 -2.96
CA CYS A 225 -1.60 0.99 -2.08
C CYS A 225 -0.55 2.00 -2.59
N GLN A 226 -0.31 2.05 -3.91
CA GLN A 226 0.59 3.02 -4.53
C GLN A 226 0.13 4.47 -4.33
N ALA A 227 -1.19 4.72 -4.34
CA ALA A 227 -1.74 6.05 -4.10
C ALA A 227 -1.58 6.48 -2.64
N TYR A 228 -1.80 5.56 -1.67
CA TYR A 228 -1.54 5.80 -0.25
C TYR A 228 -0.06 6.11 -0.01
N GLU A 229 0.83 5.26 -0.53
CA GLU A 229 2.27 5.44 -0.43
C GLU A 229 2.70 6.81 -0.99
N SER A 230 2.32 7.11 -2.24
CA SER A 230 2.73 8.32 -2.92
C SER A 230 2.18 9.59 -2.28
N ALA A 231 0.95 9.56 -1.76
CA ALA A 231 0.36 10.69 -1.05
C ALA A 231 1.07 10.91 0.29
N TYR A 232 1.30 9.85 1.06
CA TYR A 232 1.99 9.95 2.35
C TYR A 232 3.45 10.36 2.19
N SER A 233 4.17 9.84 1.18
CA SER A 233 5.52 10.28 0.82
C SER A 233 5.60 11.78 0.56
N LYS A 234 4.64 12.35 -0.20
CA LYS A 234 4.59 13.80 -0.45
C LYS A 234 4.33 14.59 0.84
N LEU A 235 3.44 14.13 1.69
CA LEU A 235 3.14 14.76 2.98
C LEU A 235 4.36 14.74 3.92
N LEU A 236 5.02 13.59 4.07
CA LEU A 236 6.23 13.45 4.88
C LEU A 236 7.36 14.35 4.36
N THR A 237 7.62 14.33 3.05
CA THR A 237 8.66 15.14 2.42
C THR A 237 8.41 16.64 2.63
N ALA A 238 7.19 17.10 2.45
CA ALA A 238 6.82 18.49 2.68
C ALA A 238 6.89 18.90 4.15
N ALA A 239 6.71 17.95 5.08
CA ALA A 239 6.89 18.15 6.52
C ALA A 239 8.36 18.08 6.98
N GLY A 240 9.31 17.83 6.06
CA GLY A 240 10.75 17.71 6.33
C GLY A 240 11.17 16.35 6.87
N ILE A 241 10.31 15.32 6.76
CA ILE A 241 10.59 13.96 7.24
C ILE A 241 11.18 13.14 6.09
N THR A 242 12.38 12.60 6.30
CA THR A 242 13.02 11.68 5.34
C THR A 242 12.21 10.40 5.25
N ASN A 243 11.86 10.00 4.04
CA ASN A 243 11.07 8.81 3.79
C ASN A 243 11.54 8.09 2.52
N ALA A 244 11.08 6.87 2.33
CA ALA A 244 11.34 6.05 1.15
C ALA A 244 10.16 5.12 0.90
N GLU A 245 9.92 4.81 -0.36
CA GLU A 245 9.01 3.75 -0.76
C GLU A 245 9.58 2.38 -0.39
N THR A 246 8.73 1.50 0.11
CA THR A 246 9.04 0.09 0.38
C THR A 246 8.08 -0.76 -0.45
N ARG A 247 8.58 -1.85 -1.04
CA ARG A 247 7.79 -2.75 -1.88
C ARG A 247 7.96 -4.20 -1.46
N ASP A 248 6.87 -4.93 -1.51
CA ASP A 248 6.87 -6.38 -1.59
C ASP A 248 6.54 -6.79 -3.04
N THR A 249 7.55 -7.22 -3.76
CA THR A 249 7.39 -7.61 -5.18
C THR A 249 6.65 -8.93 -5.35
N TYR A 250 6.50 -9.72 -4.29
CA TYR A 250 5.75 -10.96 -4.34
C TYR A 250 4.23 -10.71 -4.29
N ASP A 251 3.79 -9.86 -3.38
CA ASP A 251 2.38 -9.50 -3.23
C ASP A 251 1.99 -8.29 -4.11
N GLY A 252 2.96 -7.62 -4.72
CA GLY A 252 2.73 -6.40 -5.50
C GLY A 252 2.25 -5.24 -4.65
N HIS A 253 2.54 -5.26 -3.35
CA HIS A 253 2.14 -4.23 -2.40
C HIS A 253 3.25 -3.21 -2.15
N THR A 254 2.87 -1.97 -1.83
CA THR A 254 3.81 -0.89 -1.53
C THR A 254 3.32 -0.05 -0.34
N TRP A 255 4.28 0.43 0.45
CA TRP A 255 4.07 1.27 1.63
C TRP A 255 5.28 2.18 1.87
N ASN A 256 5.37 2.82 3.04
CA ASN A 256 6.44 3.76 3.35
C ASN A 256 7.40 3.23 4.41
N ALA A 257 8.66 3.64 4.30
CA ALA A 257 9.59 3.76 5.41
C ALA A 257 9.81 5.24 5.73
N MET A 258 9.88 5.60 7.00
CA MET A 258 10.10 6.97 7.46
C MET A 258 11.21 7.03 8.50
N LYS A 259 11.93 8.16 8.57
CA LYS A 259 13.03 8.35 9.51
C LYS A 259 12.62 9.33 10.60
N LEU A 260 12.39 8.82 11.82
CA LEU A 260 12.03 9.58 13.00
C LEU A 260 13.20 9.55 13.98
N ASP A 261 13.62 10.72 14.50
CA ASP A 261 14.73 10.84 15.46
C ASP A 261 16.00 10.05 15.05
N GLY A 262 16.31 10.07 13.75
CA GLY A 262 17.50 9.42 13.20
C GLY A 262 17.38 7.90 12.98
N LYS A 263 16.24 7.27 13.28
CA LYS A 263 15.96 5.85 13.09
C LYS A 263 14.89 5.64 12.04
N TRP A 264 15.02 4.55 11.29
CA TRP A 264 14.01 4.15 10.32
C TRP A 264 12.88 3.35 10.97
N TYR A 265 11.66 3.54 10.46
CA TYR A 265 10.45 2.83 10.85
C TYR A 265 9.62 2.51 9.61
N GLN A 266 8.96 1.35 9.61
CA GLN A 266 7.99 0.99 8.60
C GLN A 266 6.62 1.55 8.97
N VAL A 267 5.84 1.97 7.97
CA VAL A 267 4.46 2.43 8.14
C VAL A 267 3.64 2.07 6.91
N ASP A 268 2.49 1.44 7.10
CA ASP A 268 1.60 1.06 6.01
C ASP A 268 0.23 1.70 6.18
N CYS A 269 0.05 2.86 5.53
CA CYS A 269 -1.21 3.59 5.54
C CYS A 269 -2.36 2.81 4.90
N THR A 270 -2.09 1.92 3.92
CA THR A 270 -3.13 1.13 3.27
C THR A 270 -3.74 0.12 4.24
N TRP A 271 -2.91 -0.56 5.00
CA TRP A 271 -3.37 -1.59 5.94
C TRP A 271 -3.83 -1.02 7.27
N ASP A 272 -3.41 0.20 7.60
CA ASP A 272 -3.95 0.97 8.73
C ASP A 272 -5.30 1.63 8.40
N ASP A 273 -5.70 1.71 7.12
CA ASP A 273 -7.02 2.21 6.70
C ASP A 273 -8.09 1.12 6.89
N THR A 274 -8.37 0.82 8.15
CA THR A 274 -9.44 -0.09 8.53
C THR A 274 -10.49 0.64 9.35
N LYS A 275 -11.74 0.60 8.90
CA LYS A 275 -12.89 1.16 9.63
C LYS A 275 -13.46 0.15 10.63
N ASP A 276 -12.97 -1.10 10.57
CA ASP A 276 -13.43 -2.20 11.39
C ASP A 276 -12.38 -2.58 12.44
N ASN A 277 -12.72 -2.47 13.71
CA ASN A 277 -11.88 -2.93 14.81
C ASN A 277 -12.41 -4.24 15.38
N TYR A 278 -11.95 -5.36 14.83
CA TYR A 278 -12.39 -6.70 15.22
C TYR A 278 -11.73 -7.25 16.49
N TYR A 279 -10.64 -6.65 16.96
CA TYR A 279 -9.74 -7.27 17.91
C TYR A 279 -9.62 -6.54 19.25
N ASN A 280 -10.52 -5.60 19.53
CA ASN A 280 -10.55 -4.82 20.78
C ASN A 280 -9.27 -4.02 21.07
N PHE A 281 -8.53 -3.64 20.02
CA PHE A 281 -7.45 -2.66 20.12
C PHE A 281 -7.42 -1.81 18.84
N ASP A 282 -6.71 -0.71 18.90
CA ASP A 282 -6.60 0.21 17.77
C ASP A 282 -5.84 -0.46 16.61
N GLN A 283 -6.54 -0.76 15.53
CA GLN A 283 -5.96 -1.33 14.31
C GLN A 283 -5.54 -0.27 13.31
N THR A 284 -6.06 0.94 13.41
CA THR A 284 -5.73 2.06 12.53
C THR A 284 -4.26 2.48 12.65
N HIS A 285 -3.58 2.07 13.71
CA HIS A 285 -2.16 2.35 13.94
C HIS A 285 -1.33 1.08 14.11
N LEU A 286 -1.87 -0.09 13.72
CA LEU A 286 -1.18 -1.37 13.90
C LEU A 286 0.15 -1.42 13.14
N TYR A 287 0.18 -0.82 11.97
CA TYR A 287 1.35 -0.81 11.10
C TYR A 287 2.15 0.50 11.19
N PHE A 288 1.84 1.38 12.15
CA PHE A 288 2.57 2.62 12.35
C PHE A 288 3.80 2.44 13.24
N GLY A 289 4.99 2.65 12.66
CA GLY A 289 6.25 2.62 13.39
C GLY A 289 6.78 1.21 13.68
N LEU A 290 6.63 0.28 12.75
CA LEU A 290 7.08 -1.10 12.89
C LEU A 290 8.57 -1.29 12.51
N THR A 291 9.14 -2.39 13.00
CA THR A 291 10.43 -2.91 12.51
C THR A 291 10.23 -3.70 11.21
N ASP A 292 11.30 -3.88 10.42
CA ASP A 292 11.28 -4.75 9.23
C ASP A 292 10.80 -6.17 9.58
N GLU A 293 11.23 -6.69 10.72
CA GLU A 293 10.84 -8.03 11.19
C GLU A 293 9.34 -8.14 11.48
N LEU A 294 8.75 -7.12 12.09
CA LEU A 294 7.31 -7.14 12.40
C LEU A 294 6.47 -6.88 11.15
N MET A 295 6.91 -5.96 10.29
CA MET A 295 6.22 -5.72 9.02
C MET A 295 6.21 -6.96 8.13
N ALA A 296 7.31 -7.73 8.09
CA ALA A 296 7.38 -8.98 7.32
C ALA A 296 6.35 -10.03 7.75
N LEU A 297 5.87 -10.02 9.01
CA LEU A 297 4.80 -10.92 9.45
C LEU A 297 3.47 -10.65 8.75
N ALA A 298 3.20 -9.40 8.43
CA ALA A 298 2.02 -9.00 7.68
C ALA A 298 2.10 -9.48 6.22
N HIS A 299 3.32 -9.62 5.68
CA HIS A 299 3.59 -10.09 4.33
C HIS A 299 3.91 -11.60 4.26
N ASN A 300 3.19 -12.43 5.01
CA ASN A 300 3.34 -13.90 5.01
C ASN A 300 4.75 -14.41 5.36
N GLY A 301 5.52 -13.63 6.09
CA GLY A 301 6.88 -13.97 6.49
C GLY A 301 7.90 -13.89 5.35
N HIS A 302 7.59 -13.23 4.25
CA HIS A 302 8.52 -13.02 3.16
C HIS A 302 9.68 -12.13 3.63
N ASP A 303 10.90 -12.65 3.49
CA ASP A 303 12.13 -11.89 3.77
C ASP A 303 12.45 -10.82 2.71
N GLN A 304 11.64 -10.73 1.66
CA GLN A 304 11.90 -9.94 0.45
C GLN A 304 11.15 -8.60 0.48
N ILE A 305 11.45 -7.77 1.46
CA ILE A 305 11.05 -6.37 1.45
C ILE A 305 12.07 -5.61 0.62
N TYR A 306 11.69 -5.24 -0.60
CA TYR A 306 12.50 -4.41 -1.47
C TYR A 306 12.26 -2.95 -1.14
N THR A 307 13.33 -2.26 -0.81
CA THR A 307 13.27 -0.83 -0.54
C THR A 307 13.66 -0.06 -1.79
N ALA A 308 12.96 1.03 -2.06
CA ALA A 308 13.34 1.96 -3.10
C ALA A 308 14.75 2.51 -2.88
N SER A 309 15.37 3.04 -3.94
CA SER A 309 16.71 3.62 -3.89
C SER A 309 16.83 4.66 -2.77
N GLY A 310 17.79 4.50 -1.91
CA GLY A 310 18.07 5.41 -0.79
C GLY A 310 17.65 4.91 0.59
N TYR A 311 16.86 3.86 0.70
CA TYR A 311 16.57 3.21 1.97
C TYR A 311 17.69 2.23 2.34
N GLY A 312 18.76 2.76 2.93
CA GLY A 312 19.95 1.97 3.29
C GLY A 312 19.94 1.42 4.71
N THR A 313 19.07 1.92 5.58
CA THR A 313 19.07 1.58 7.01
C THR A 313 17.83 0.77 7.37
N ARG A 314 18.06 -0.40 7.96
CA ARG A 314 16.99 -1.29 8.41
C ARG A 314 16.26 -0.72 9.62
N SER A 315 14.95 -0.92 9.66
CA SER A 315 14.10 -0.60 10.80
C SER A 315 14.22 -1.68 11.87
N THR A 316 14.85 -1.36 12.98
CA THR A 316 15.16 -2.32 14.08
C THR A 316 14.67 -1.86 15.45
N SER A 317 13.97 -0.73 15.53
CA SER A 317 13.49 -0.13 16.78
C SER A 317 11.98 0.01 16.77
N LEU A 318 11.38 -0.09 17.96
CA LEU A 318 9.98 0.23 18.20
C LEU A 318 9.81 1.48 19.10
N ALA A 319 10.88 2.28 19.27
CA ALA A 319 10.82 3.45 20.16
C ALA A 319 9.72 4.45 19.75
N ASP A 320 9.51 4.62 18.44
CA ASP A 320 8.48 5.49 17.86
C ASP A 320 7.31 4.70 17.24
N ASN A 321 7.06 3.49 17.74
CA ASN A 321 5.82 2.78 17.45
C ASN A 321 4.66 3.43 18.20
N TYR A 322 3.48 3.50 17.57
CA TYR A 322 2.31 4.15 18.14
C TYR A 322 1.95 3.64 19.55
N PHE A 323 1.84 2.33 19.75
CA PHE A 323 1.46 1.74 21.04
C PHE A 323 2.54 1.86 22.12
N VAL A 324 3.80 2.03 21.70
CA VAL A 324 4.90 2.32 22.63
C VAL A 324 4.80 3.77 23.12
N ARG A 325 4.57 4.70 22.20
CA ARG A 325 4.50 6.14 22.49
C ARG A 325 3.25 6.51 23.29
N ASN A 326 2.09 5.94 22.98
CA ASN A 326 0.84 6.22 23.72
C ASN A 326 0.75 5.47 25.06
N GLY A 327 1.65 4.53 25.33
CA GLY A 327 1.75 3.76 26.58
C GLY A 327 0.92 2.48 26.63
N ASP A 328 0.18 2.12 25.59
CA ASP A 328 -0.60 0.88 25.54
C ASP A 328 0.27 -0.37 25.56
N ALA A 329 1.41 -0.36 24.86
CA ALA A 329 2.41 -1.43 24.94
C ALA A 329 2.83 -1.71 26.40
N THR A 330 3.00 -0.67 27.20
CA THR A 330 3.34 -0.81 28.63
C THR A 330 2.16 -1.38 29.43
N LYS A 331 0.93 -0.97 29.14
CA LYS A 331 -0.27 -1.54 29.79
C LYS A 331 -0.41 -3.03 29.46
N TRP A 332 -0.27 -3.39 28.20
CA TRP A 332 -0.28 -4.80 27.77
C TRP A 332 0.82 -5.62 28.45
N ALA A 333 2.04 -5.09 28.47
CA ALA A 333 3.17 -5.76 29.10
C ALA A 333 2.95 -6.01 30.60
N ARG A 334 2.33 -5.06 31.31
CA ARG A 334 2.00 -5.22 32.76
C ARG A 334 1.07 -6.40 33.04
N ALA A 335 0.17 -6.74 32.14
CA ALA A 335 -0.71 -7.91 32.29
C ALA A 335 0.09 -9.24 32.43
N TYR A 336 1.31 -9.27 31.91
CA TYR A 336 2.18 -10.46 31.98
C TYR A 336 3.27 -10.35 33.06
N ALA A 337 3.45 -9.18 33.65
CA ALA A 337 4.54 -8.88 34.60
C ALA A 337 4.53 -9.83 35.82
N GLU A 338 3.35 -10.12 36.39
CA GLU A 338 3.23 -11.02 37.55
C GLU A 338 3.63 -12.45 37.19
N ARG A 339 3.21 -12.96 36.04
CA ARG A 339 3.57 -14.29 35.55
C ARG A 339 5.08 -14.43 35.35
N ILE A 340 5.72 -13.38 34.79
CA ILE A 340 7.16 -13.30 34.60
C ILE A 340 7.84 -13.28 35.97
N GLN A 341 7.46 -12.38 36.87
CA GLN A 341 8.06 -12.23 38.19
C GLN A 341 7.93 -13.54 39.02
N LYS A 342 6.80 -14.25 38.94
CA LYS A 342 6.63 -15.55 39.58
C LYS A 342 7.66 -16.59 39.09
N ASN A 343 7.93 -16.65 37.79
CA ASN A 343 8.95 -17.55 37.23
C ASN A 343 10.36 -17.15 37.67
N LEU A 344 10.64 -15.83 37.75
CA LEU A 344 11.92 -15.31 38.26
C LEU A 344 12.13 -15.68 39.72
N ASN A 345 11.12 -15.52 40.57
CA ASN A 345 11.15 -15.87 41.99
C ASN A 345 11.36 -17.38 42.21
N ALA A 346 10.86 -18.21 41.29
CA ALA A 346 11.07 -19.67 41.28
C ALA A 346 12.45 -20.06 40.75
N GLY A 347 13.35 -19.12 40.48
CA GLY A 347 14.72 -19.37 40.00
C GLY A 347 14.81 -19.87 38.56
N LYS A 348 13.72 -19.81 37.77
CA LYS A 348 13.76 -20.23 36.37
C LYS A 348 14.61 -19.29 35.54
N THR A 349 15.47 -19.84 34.71
CA THR A 349 16.36 -19.10 33.81
C THR A 349 15.88 -19.03 32.39
N LYS A 350 14.92 -19.90 32.02
CA LYS A 350 14.21 -19.90 30.75
C LYS A 350 12.75 -20.31 31.01
N PHE A 351 11.81 -19.62 30.44
CA PHE A 351 10.40 -19.93 30.61
C PHE A 351 9.55 -19.24 29.53
N GLU A 352 8.37 -19.74 29.35
CA GLU A 352 7.38 -19.22 28.42
C GLU A 352 6.23 -18.56 29.19
N VAL A 353 5.64 -17.55 28.60
CA VAL A 353 4.44 -16.87 29.12
C VAL A 353 3.46 -16.76 27.98
N SER A 354 2.35 -17.49 28.09
CA SER A 354 1.26 -17.44 27.10
C SER A 354 0.62 -16.06 27.07
N THR A 355 0.18 -15.66 25.88
CA THR A 355 -0.55 -14.42 25.65
C THR A 355 -2.03 -14.71 25.47
N ASP A 356 -2.84 -13.66 25.64
CA ASP A 356 -4.30 -13.76 25.57
C ASP A 356 -4.83 -13.47 24.16
N ASN A 357 -3.93 -13.30 23.18
CA ASN A 357 -4.26 -12.95 21.79
C ASN A 357 -4.17 -14.12 20.79
N ALA A 358 -4.26 -15.34 21.28
CA ALA A 358 -4.21 -16.55 20.44
C ALA A 358 -5.40 -16.67 19.44
N SER A 359 -6.49 -15.91 19.69
CA SER A 359 -7.64 -15.85 18.79
C SER A 359 -7.43 -14.90 17.61
N TYR A 360 -6.40 -14.05 17.64
CA TYR A 360 -6.07 -13.16 16.54
C TYR A 360 -5.40 -13.93 15.39
N PRO A 361 -5.50 -13.46 14.15
CA PRO A 361 -4.68 -13.99 13.07
C PRO A 361 -3.19 -14.01 13.45
N PRO A 362 -2.40 -15.00 12.99
CA PRO A 362 -0.99 -15.14 13.38
C PRO A 362 -0.13 -13.90 13.15
N SER A 363 -0.36 -13.16 12.05
CA SER A 363 0.34 -11.90 11.76
C SER A 363 0.03 -10.83 12.80
N ILE A 364 -1.25 -10.62 13.13
CA ILE A 364 -1.70 -9.64 14.12
C ILE A 364 -1.16 -9.98 15.51
N SER A 365 -1.33 -11.25 15.95
CA SER A 365 -0.77 -11.74 17.22
C SER A 365 0.74 -11.55 17.28
N GLY A 366 1.44 -11.84 16.18
CA GLY A 366 2.88 -11.72 16.08
C GLY A 366 3.35 -10.27 16.21
N ILE A 367 2.70 -9.33 15.54
CA ILE A 367 3.00 -7.89 15.63
C ILE A 367 2.75 -7.42 17.07
N GLN A 368 1.57 -7.67 17.64
CA GLN A 368 1.23 -7.26 18.99
C GLN A 368 2.21 -7.85 20.02
N ASN A 369 2.53 -9.14 19.92
CA ASN A 369 3.50 -9.79 20.81
C ASN A 369 4.90 -9.21 20.68
N GLY A 370 5.32 -8.80 19.49
CA GLY A 370 6.59 -8.10 19.28
C GLY A 370 6.64 -6.75 19.99
N ILE A 371 5.56 -5.98 19.91
CA ILE A 371 5.42 -4.69 20.60
C ILE A 371 5.42 -4.90 22.13
N ILE A 372 4.68 -5.90 22.63
CA ILE A 372 4.65 -6.24 24.07
C ILE A 372 6.04 -6.69 24.54
N ALA A 373 6.74 -7.53 23.76
CA ALA A 373 8.09 -7.97 24.10
C ALA A 373 9.08 -6.80 24.20
N TYR A 374 8.97 -5.82 23.30
CA TYR A 374 9.73 -4.58 23.39
C TYR A 374 9.48 -3.85 24.72
N ALA A 375 8.22 -3.65 25.10
CA ALA A 375 7.86 -2.99 26.36
C ALA A 375 8.32 -3.78 27.59
N LEU A 376 8.20 -5.12 27.58
CA LEU A 376 8.71 -5.99 28.65
C LEU A 376 10.23 -5.82 28.85
N ASN A 377 10.98 -5.63 27.77
CA ASN A 377 12.43 -5.44 27.82
C ASN A 377 12.82 -4.07 28.40
N GLN A 378 11.92 -3.10 28.43
CA GLN A 378 12.14 -1.80 29.09
C GLN A 378 11.80 -1.83 30.60
N MET A 379 11.14 -2.90 31.08
CA MET A 379 10.76 -2.99 32.49
C MET A 379 11.92 -3.36 33.40
N THR A 380 11.87 -2.85 34.64
CA THR A 380 12.78 -3.24 35.70
C THR A 380 12.22 -4.46 36.45
N TRP A 381 13.01 -5.51 36.54
CA TRP A 381 12.61 -6.77 37.19
C TRP A 381 13.35 -7.00 38.50
N LYS A 382 12.66 -7.55 39.50
CA LYS A 382 13.29 -8.02 40.74
C LYS A 382 14.02 -9.35 40.51
N ALA A 383 15.12 -9.28 39.78
CA ALA A 383 15.93 -10.44 39.37
C ALA A 383 17.34 -10.41 39.95
N GLY A 384 17.61 -9.59 40.98
CA GLY A 384 18.93 -9.33 41.53
C GLY A 384 19.83 -8.64 40.49
N SER A 385 21.06 -9.10 40.34
CA SER A 385 22.01 -8.58 39.36
C SER A 385 21.82 -9.14 37.93
N LYS A 386 20.65 -9.73 37.62
CA LYS A 386 20.40 -10.39 36.33
C LYS A 386 19.48 -9.54 35.45
N LYS A 387 19.76 -9.52 34.16
CA LYS A 387 18.85 -8.93 33.14
C LYS A 387 17.91 -9.99 32.61
N VAL A 388 16.65 -9.61 32.40
CA VAL A 388 15.62 -10.43 31.75
C VAL A 388 15.45 -9.93 30.33
N ALA A 389 15.54 -10.80 29.35
CA ALA A 389 15.17 -10.51 27.98
C ALA A 389 13.98 -11.38 27.58
N CYS A 390 12.94 -10.73 27.07
CA CYS A 390 11.76 -11.37 26.52
C CYS A 390 11.78 -11.23 24.99
N GLY A 391 11.61 -12.34 24.30
CA GLY A 391 11.42 -12.42 22.85
C GLY A 391 10.08 -13.06 22.52
N ARG A 392 9.55 -12.77 21.35
CA ARG A 392 8.35 -13.44 20.85
C ARG A 392 8.72 -14.76 20.17
N ASN A 393 7.81 -15.73 20.20
CA ASN A 393 7.84 -16.83 19.25
C ASN A 393 6.97 -16.44 18.04
N ILE A 394 7.53 -16.53 16.84
CA ILE A 394 6.90 -16.10 15.58
C ILE A 394 5.63 -16.89 15.26
N HIS A 395 5.54 -18.14 15.75
CA HIS A 395 4.47 -19.07 15.40
C HIS A 395 3.55 -19.42 16.56
N GLN A 396 3.73 -18.83 17.74
CA GLN A 396 3.02 -19.24 18.94
C GLN A 396 2.63 -18.06 19.83
N ALA A 397 1.48 -18.20 20.49
CA ALA A 397 0.91 -17.19 21.38
C ALA A 397 1.60 -17.17 22.75
N PHE A 398 2.94 -17.02 22.79
CA PHE A 398 3.68 -16.85 24.03
C PHE A 398 4.99 -16.07 23.85
N PHE A 399 5.47 -15.49 24.98
CA PHE A 399 6.79 -14.88 25.09
C PHE A 399 7.81 -15.88 25.62
N TYR A 400 8.98 -15.84 25.06
CA TYR A 400 10.12 -16.57 25.56
C TYR A 400 11.00 -15.65 26.39
N CYS A 401 11.16 -15.91 27.68
CA CYS A 401 11.98 -15.10 28.57
C CYS A 401 13.26 -15.84 28.97
N LYS A 402 14.41 -15.16 28.89
CA LYS A 402 15.71 -15.68 29.27
C LYS A 402 16.42 -14.69 30.22
N ILE A 403 17.06 -15.25 31.25
CA ILE A 403 17.82 -14.48 32.24
C ILE A 403 19.30 -14.54 31.91
N TYR A 404 19.96 -13.40 31.89
CA TYR A 404 21.37 -13.27 31.66
C TYR A 404 22.10 -12.82 32.94
N GLY A 405 23.29 -13.39 33.24
CA GLY A 405 24.21 -12.88 34.28
C GLY A 405 24.85 -11.54 33.84
N HIS A 406 25.35 -10.77 34.81
CA HIS A 406 25.87 -9.39 34.61
C HIS A 406 27.08 -9.24 33.68
N SER A 407 27.75 -10.30 33.29
CA SER A 407 28.96 -10.23 32.45
C SER A 407 28.61 -10.46 30.96
N LYS A 408 28.77 -9.41 30.15
CA LYS A 408 28.78 -9.44 28.69
C LYS A 408 27.45 -9.39 27.94
N ALA A 409 26.52 -8.51 28.29
CA ALA A 409 25.53 -8.03 27.33
C ALA A 409 26.06 -6.73 26.70
N ARG A 410 26.61 -6.79 25.49
CA ARG A 410 26.80 -5.61 24.65
C ARG A 410 25.40 -5.13 24.26
N GLU A 411 25.07 -3.89 24.56
CA GLU A 411 23.74 -3.29 24.50
C GLU A 411 23.12 -3.24 23.10
N ASN A 412 23.84 -3.58 22.05
CA ASN A 412 23.40 -3.38 20.66
C ASN A 412 23.08 -4.68 19.88
N SER A 413 22.88 -5.83 20.52
CA SER A 413 22.67 -7.07 19.77
C SER A 413 21.51 -7.96 20.23
N ILE A 414 20.68 -7.50 21.14
CA ILE A 414 19.62 -8.37 21.70
C ILE A 414 18.46 -8.57 20.72
N CYS A 415 18.17 -7.58 19.88
CA CYS A 415 17.10 -7.68 18.89
C CYS A 415 17.51 -8.39 17.57
N SER A 416 18.78 -8.28 17.16
CA SER A 416 19.27 -8.81 15.89
C SER A 416 19.76 -10.26 15.90
N LYS A 417 19.86 -10.92 17.07
CA LYS A 417 20.37 -12.30 17.20
C LYS A 417 19.30 -13.36 17.52
N TRP A 418 18.05 -13.01 17.53
CA TRP A 418 16.95 -13.94 17.74
C TRP A 418 16.34 -14.47 16.43
N ARG A 419 17.15 -14.55 15.37
CA ARG A 419 16.83 -15.45 14.26
C ARG A 419 16.83 -16.86 14.82
N ALA A 420 15.66 -17.51 14.79
CA ALA A 420 15.48 -18.94 14.93
C ALA A 420 16.53 -19.65 15.78
N CYS A 421 16.31 -19.77 17.09
CA CYS A 421 16.85 -20.92 17.77
C CYS A 421 16.11 -22.15 17.20
N GLU A 422 16.59 -22.66 16.09
CA GLU A 422 16.35 -24.05 15.70
C GLU A 422 16.87 -24.92 16.83
N PHE A 423 15.98 -25.42 17.66
CA PHE A 423 16.27 -26.58 18.45
C PHE A 423 16.33 -27.77 17.48
N ARG A 424 17.51 -28.06 16.95
CA ARG A 424 17.81 -29.45 16.56
C ARG A 424 17.72 -30.29 17.83
N LYS A 425 16.90 -31.34 17.74
CA LYS A 425 16.77 -32.39 18.74
C LYS A 425 18.11 -33.03 19.04
#